data_6dc9f47e845247f26a3c92553dfacdfa
#
_entry.id   6dc9f47e845247f26a3c92553dfacdfa
#
_cell.length_a   1.000
_cell.length_b   1.000
_cell.length_c   1.000
_cell.angle_alpha   90.00
_cell.angle_beta   90.00
_cell.angle_gamma   90.00
#
_symmetry.space_group_name_H-M   'P 1'
#
loop_
_entity.id
_entity.type
_entity.pdbx_description
1 polymer ?
#
loop_
_entity_poly.entity_id
_entity_poly.type
_entity_poly.pdbx_seq_one_letter_code
_entity_poly.pdbx_strand_id
1 'polypeptide(L)'
;NYLAEVPPSAINMLSRGAYNTARNSIELVKGLYKTGFAIGKNLLDVRRGDIPMPEIRAPKTRFNNPVGPYRVFEAALFDLEDFKAIKNATDVKVNDVALAIVAGGIRRYLQHHNELPQEPLCVTMPVDMRSRRGDTDEHNQIGSIFANIHSDIEDPVERLHAIHKSTCEAKEFGEQTPLVDALKLAGVFSPRLTKSLVHLYIDNQLTGNLPINFCSVVSNV
;
A
#
# COMPACT_ATOMS: atom_id res chain seq x y z
N ASN A 1 25.38 -11.24 30.62
CA ASN A 1 26.25 -10.07 30.88
C ASN A 1 26.21 -9.19 29.62
N TYR A 2 25.35 -8.17 29.63
CA TYR A 2 25.32 -7.14 28.59
C TYR A 2 26.42 -6.12 28.91
N LEU A 3 27.52 -6.17 28.15
CA LEU A 3 28.53 -5.12 28.23
C LEU A 3 28.04 -3.95 27.38
N ALA A 4 27.74 -2.83 28.00
CA ALA A 4 27.38 -1.62 27.29
C ALA A 4 28.56 -1.17 26.41
N GLU A 5 28.33 -1.04 25.11
CA GLU A 5 29.38 -0.53 24.20
C GLU A 5 29.74 0.89 24.58
N VAL A 6 31.05 1.19 24.54
CA VAL A 6 31.54 2.53 24.82
C VAL A 6 31.00 3.48 23.74
N PRO A 7 30.35 4.60 24.11
CA PRO A 7 29.81 5.52 23.12
C PRO A 7 30.94 6.05 22.21
N PRO A 8 30.70 6.14 20.90
CA PRO A 8 31.72 6.59 19.97
C PRO A 8 32.14 8.05 20.25
N SER A 9 33.40 8.37 20.06
CA SER A 9 33.89 9.74 20.24
C SER A 9 33.22 10.71 19.24
N ALA A 10 33.16 12.02 19.61
CA ALA A 10 32.56 13.05 18.75
C ALA A 10 33.21 13.09 17.35
N ILE A 11 34.54 12.86 17.27
CA ILE A 11 35.29 12.81 16.00
C ILE A 11 34.83 11.60 15.16
N ASN A 12 34.67 10.45 15.78
CA ASN A 12 34.15 9.26 15.10
C ASN A 12 32.72 9.44 14.64
N MET A 13 31.90 10.13 15.41
CA MET A 13 30.50 10.46 14.98
C MET A 13 30.48 11.43 13.79
N LEU A 14 31.33 12.48 13.80
CA LEU A 14 31.43 13.43 12.71
C LEU A 14 31.98 12.78 11.42
N SER A 15 33.04 11.99 11.53
CA SER A 15 33.62 11.31 10.36
C SER A 15 32.64 10.27 9.75
N ARG A 16 31.97 9.47 10.58
CA ARG A 16 30.91 8.56 10.14
C ARG A 16 29.73 9.31 9.55
N GLY A 17 29.32 10.43 10.14
CA GLY A 17 28.27 11.28 9.62
C GLY A 17 28.60 11.85 8.24
N ALA A 18 29.81 12.39 8.05
CA ALA A 18 30.28 12.90 6.76
C ALA A 18 30.37 11.77 5.69
N TYR A 19 30.95 10.63 6.06
CA TYR A 19 31.05 9.46 5.17
C TYR A 19 29.65 8.95 4.76
N ASN A 20 28.76 8.77 5.73
CA ASN A 20 27.38 8.30 5.45
C ASN A 20 26.62 9.30 4.60
N THR A 21 26.78 10.62 4.82
CA THR A 21 26.14 11.64 4.00
C THR A 21 26.62 11.57 2.56
N ALA A 22 27.93 11.46 2.33
CA ALA A 22 28.48 11.34 0.98
C ALA A 22 28.03 10.05 0.29
N ARG A 23 28.12 8.92 0.98
CA ARG A 23 27.64 7.62 0.48
C ARG A 23 26.14 7.66 0.14
N ASN A 24 25.32 8.17 1.05
CA ASN A 24 23.87 8.25 0.85
C ASN A 24 23.50 9.16 -0.32
N SER A 25 24.26 10.25 -0.55
CA SER A 25 24.05 11.13 -1.71
C SER A 25 24.30 10.39 -3.03
N ILE A 26 25.36 9.57 -3.10
CA ILE A 26 25.68 8.76 -4.29
C ILE A 26 24.59 7.70 -4.51
N GLU A 27 24.20 6.99 -3.45
CA GLU A 27 23.12 5.99 -3.52
C GLU A 27 21.78 6.62 -3.91
N LEU A 28 21.49 7.83 -3.42
CA LEU A 28 20.31 8.59 -3.80
C LEU A 28 20.29 8.89 -5.31
N VAL A 29 21.40 9.41 -5.85
CA VAL A 29 21.50 9.72 -7.29
C VAL A 29 21.34 8.47 -8.14
N LYS A 30 22.02 7.37 -7.78
CA LYS A 30 21.88 6.07 -8.48
C LYS A 30 20.45 5.55 -8.37
N GLY A 31 19.85 5.63 -7.18
CA GLY A 31 18.48 5.21 -6.94
C GLY A 31 17.47 6.02 -7.76
N LEU A 32 17.59 7.35 -7.76
CA LEU A 32 16.74 8.24 -8.56
C LEU A 32 16.84 7.93 -10.06
N TYR A 33 18.06 7.71 -10.56
CA TYR A 33 18.26 7.34 -11.97
C TYR A 33 17.60 6.00 -12.29
N LYS A 34 17.88 4.96 -11.48
CA LYS A 34 17.30 3.60 -11.67
C LYS A 34 15.78 3.61 -11.56
N THR A 35 15.24 4.28 -10.53
CA THR A 35 13.80 4.36 -10.30
C THR A 35 13.12 5.22 -11.36
N GLY A 36 13.70 6.37 -11.74
CA GLY A 36 13.16 7.23 -12.79
C GLY A 36 13.11 6.52 -14.14
N PHE A 37 14.16 5.78 -14.50
CA PHE A 37 14.19 4.97 -15.72
C PHE A 37 13.13 3.85 -15.69
N ALA A 38 13.01 3.15 -14.56
CA ALA A 38 12.02 2.08 -14.40
C ALA A 38 10.57 2.60 -14.41
N ILE A 39 10.30 3.74 -13.76
CA ILE A 39 8.99 4.41 -13.83
C ILE A 39 8.68 4.83 -15.29
N GLY A 40 9.65 5.41 -15.97
CA GLY A 40 9.49 5.81 -17.39
C GLY A 40 9.18 4.62 -18.29
N LYS A 41 9.88 3.49 -18.10
CA LYS A 41 9.61 2.25 -18.82
C LYS A 41 8.20 1.75 -18.52
N ASN A 42 7.83 1.63 -17.24
CA ASN A 42 6.50 1.14 -16.87
C ASN A 42 5.37 2.02 -17.40
N LEU A 43 5.54 3.34 -17.41
CA LEU A 43 4.56 4.25 -18.02
C LEU A 43 4.39 3.98 -19.52
N LEU A 44 5.47 3.64 -20.22
CA LEU A 44 5.41 3.26 -21.63
C LEU A 44 4.73 1.90 -21.82
N ASP A 45 5.02 0.92 -20.97
CA ASP A 45 4.45 -0.42 -21.02
C ASP A 45 2.94 -0.38 -20.69
N VAL A 46 2.53 0.42 -19.70
CA VAL A 46 1.11 0.71 -19.41
C VAL A 46 0.43 1.37 -20.62
N ARG A 47 1.10 2.36 -21.24
CA ARG A 47 0.52 3.05 -22.40
C ARG A 47 0.40 2.16 -23.63
N ARG A 48 1.24 1.12 -23.74
CA ARG A 48 1.17 0.10 -24.79
C ARG A 48 0.13 -0.99 -24.52
N GLY A 49 -0.39 -1.05 -23.27
CA GLY A 49 -1.30 -2.09 -22.83
C GLY A 49 -0.61 -3.39 -22.38
N ASP A 50 0.72 -3.38 -22.26
CA ASP A 50 1.51 -4.54 -21.86
C ASP A 50 1.39 -4.83 -20.34
N ILE A 51 1.02 -3.80 -19.55
CA ILE A 51 0.79 -3.90 -18.11
C ILE A 51 -0.60 -3.32 -17.81
N PRO A 52 -1.48 -4.05 -17.10
CA PRO A 52 -2.75 -3.51 -16.65
C PRO A 52 -2.50 -2.43 -15.59
N MET A 53 -3.02 -1.22 -15.81
CA MET A 53 -2.99 -0.18 -14.81
C MET A 53 -4.20 -0.36 -13.88
N PRO A 54 -4.00 -0.67 -12.60
CA PRO A 54 -5.11 -0.78 -11.68
C PRO A 54 -5.81 0.57 -11.56
N GLU A 55 -7.12 0.53 -11.52
CA GLU A 55 -7.95 1.71 -11.34
C GLU A 55 -7.86 2.16 -9.88
N ILE A 56 -6.90 3.04 -9.59
CA ILE A 56 -6.56 3.50 -8.21
C ILE A 56 -7.35 4.75 -7.82
N ARG A 57 -8.17 5.28 -8.75
CA ARG A 57 -8.95 6.48 -8.47
C ARG A 57 -10.23 6.08 -7.74
N ALA A 58 -10.33 6.48 -6.48
CA ALA A 58 -11.52 6.26 -5.68
C ALA A 58 -12.14 7.58 -5.22
N PRO A 59 -13.46 7.65 -5.09
CA PRO A 59 -14.14 8.82 -4.57
C PRO A 59 -13.80 9.06 -3.10
N LYS A 60 -13.84 10.32 -2.68
CA LYS A 60 -13.73 10.66 -1.26
C LYS A 60 -15.00 10.28 -0.52
N THR A 61 -14.83 9.67 0.64
CA THR A 61 -15.90 9.30 1.54
C THR A 61 -15.62 9.85 2.94
N ARG A 62 -16.53 9.61 3.90
CA ARG A 62 -16.29 9.92 5.31
C ARG A 62 -15.03 9.27 5.90
N PHE A 63 -14.55 8.16 5.32
CA PHE A 63 -13.31 7.48 5.75
C PHE A 63 -12.05 8.31 5.45
N ASN A 64 -12.14 9.30 4.57
CA ASN A 64 -11.05 10.19 4.21
C ASN A 64 -11.03 11.50 5.01
N ASN A 65 -11.97 11.68 5.95
CA ASN A 65 -12.03 12.85 6.80
C ASN A 65 -10.93 12.81 7.89
N PRO A 66 -10.53 13.97 8.43
CA PRO A 66 -9.62 14.03 9.58
C PRO A 66 -10.16 13.19 10.74
N VAL A 67 -9.29 12.37 11.33
CA VAL A 67 -9.65 11.46 12.43
C VAL A 67 -9.46 12.12 13.78
N GLY A 68 -10.40 11.89 14.70
CA GLY A 68 -10.30 12.29 16.10
C GLY A 68 -9.39 11.36 16.91
N PRO A 69 -9.21 11.64 18.22
CA PRO A 69 -8.39 10.82 19.12
C PRO A 69 -9.04 9.48 19.51
N TYR A 70 -10.34 9.36 19.29
CA TYR A 70 -11.10 8.17 19.67
C TYR A 70 -10.91 7.04 18.68
N ARG A 71 -10.93 5.81 19.21
CA ARG A 71 -10.87 4.58 18.41
C ARG A 71 -11.98 3.64 18.85
N VAL A 72 -12.58 2.96 17.87
CA VAL A 72 -13.58 1.93 18.09
C VAL A 72 -13.00 0.62 17.57
N PHE A 73 -13.22 -0.46 18.30
CA PHE A 73 -12.83 -1.81 17.91
C PHE A 73 -14.07 -2.70 17.90
N GLU A 74 -14.16 -3.53 16.87
CA GLU A 74 -15.18 -4.57 16.74
C GLU A 74 -14.53 -5.83 16.20
N ALA A 75 -15.06 -7.01 16.54
CA ALA A 75 -14.58 -8.29 16.07
C ALA A 75 -15.75 -9.23 15.72
N ALA A 76 -15.57 -9.99 14.65
CA ALA A 76 -16.50 -11.05 14.24
C ALA A 76 -15.70 -12.31 13.96
N LEU A 77 -16.27 -13.46 14.34
CA LEU A 77 -15.69 -14.78 14.07
C LEU A 77 -16.44 -15.42 12.91
N PHE A 78 -15.68 -15.99 11.99
CA PHE A 78 -16.18 -16.73 10.84
C PHE A 78 -15.48 -18.08 10.76
N ASP A 79 -16.19 -19.11 10.30
CA ASP A 79 -15.58 -20.41 10.07
C ASP A 79 -14.71 -20.37 8.81
N LEU A 80 -13.49 -20.88 8.91
CA LEU A 80 -12.57 -20.95 7.77
C LEU A 80 -13.08 -21.89 6.67
N GLU A 81 -13.85 -22.91 7.04
CA GLU A 81 -14.43 -23.85 6.07
C GLU A 81 -15.45 -23.15 5.16
N ASP A 82 -16.21 -22.17 5.67
CA ASP A 82 -17.12 -21.37 4.85
C ASP A 82 -16.35 -20.56 3.80
N PHE A 83 -15.19 -19.96 4.18
CA PHE A 83 -14.32 -19.27 3.23
C PHE A 83 -13.78 -20.21 2.15
N LYS A 84 -13.41 -21.44 2.53
CA LYS A 84 -12.92 -22.44 1.58
C LYS A 84 -14.03 -22.92 0.66
N ALA A 85 -15.25 -23.09 1.18
CA ALA A 85 -16.40 -23.47 0.38
C ALA A 85 -16.73 -22.41 -0.68
N ILE A 86 -16.79 -21.14 -0.29
CA ILE A 86 -17.02 -20.02 -1.21
C ILE A 86 -15.89 -19.96 -2.26
N LYS A 87 -14.64 -19.99 -1.80
CA LYS A 87 -13.47 -19.99 -2.67
C LYS A 87 -13.54 -21.09 -3.73
N ASN A 88 -13.87 -22.32 -3.32
CA ASN A 88 -13.91 -23.46 -4.22
C ASN A 88 -15.10 -23.38 -5.20
N ALA A 89 -16.24 -22.84 -4.75
CA ALA A 89 -17.44 -22.68 -5.58
C ALA A 89 -17.29 -21.58 -6.65
N THR A 90 -16.44 -20.57 -6.37
CA THR A 90 -16.29 -19.38 -7.24
C THR A 90 -14.91 -19.24 -7.91
N ASP A 91 -14.02 -20.20 -7.68
CA ASP A 91 -12.64 -20.23 -8.21
C ASP A 91 -11.83 -18.96 -7.91
N VAL A 92 -11.97 -18.43 -6.71
CA VAL A 92 -11.23 -17.24 -6.23
C VAL A 92 -10.26 -17.62 -5.10
N LYS A 93 -9.56 -16.65 -4.52
CA LYS A 93 -8.67 -16.86 -3.37
C LYS A 93 -9.39 -16.55 -2.06
N VAL A 94 -8.95 -17.18 -0.95
CA VAL A 94 -9.48 -16.88 0.40
C VAL A 94 -9.42 -15.39 0.73
N ASN A 95 -8.34 -14.72 0.33
CA ASN A 95 -8.19 -13.28 0.53
C ASN A 95 -9.27 -12.47 -0.21
N ASP A 96 -9.69 -12.90 -1.39
CA ASP A 96 -10.72 -12.21 -2.17
C ASP A 96 -12.09 -12.34 -1.49
N VAL A 97 -12.36 -13.51 -0.88
CA VAL A 97 -13.57 -13.73 -0.05
C VAL A 97 -13.56 -12.78 1.16
N ALA A 98 -12.44 -12.67 1.87
CA ALA A 98 -12.31 -11.74 2.99
C ALA A 98 -12.55 -10.28 2.56
N LEU A 99 -11.97 -9.88 1.43
CA LEU A 99 -12.20 -8.55 0.85
C LEU A 99 -13.66 -8.32 0.47
N ALA A 100 -14.34 -9.34 -0.07
CA ALA A 100 -15.75 -9.24 -0.44
C ALA A 100 -16.67 -9.05 0.78
N ILE A 101 -16.33 -9.67 1.92
CA ILE A 101 -17.03 -9.46 3.20
C ILE A 101 -16.81 -8.01 3.68
N VAL A 102 -15.57 -7.53 3.67
CA VAL A 102 -15.25 -6.14 4.02
C VAL A 102 -15.97 -5.16 3.09
N ALA A 103 -15.94 -5.39 1.78
CA ALA A 103 -16.63 -4.58 0.78
C ALA A 103 -18.15 -4.52 1.02
N GLY A 104 -18.75 -5.67 1.34
CA GLY A 104 -20.18 -5.77 1.69
C GLY A 104 -20.52 -4.97 2.96
N GLY A 105 -19.65 -5.04 3.97
CA GLY A 105 -19.78 -4.26 5.20
C GLY A 105 -19.69 -2.75 4.96
N ILE A 106 -18.67 -2.31 4.23
CA ILE A 106 -18.49 -0.90 3.85
C ILE A 106 -19.67 -0.39 3.00
N ARG A 107 -20.11 -1.19 2.02
CA ARG A 107 -21.29 -0.85 1.20
C ARG A 107 -22.51 -0.61 2.07
N ARG A 108 -22.87 -1.55 2.95
CA ARG A 108 -24.03 -1.42 3.86
C ARG A 108 -23.91 -0.21 4.78
N TYR A 109 -22.71 0.03 5.31
CA TYR A 109 -22.45 1.16 6.16
C TYR A 109 -22.69 2.49 5.44
N LEU A 110 -22.14 2.65 4.24
CA LEU A 110 -22.31 3.87 3.44
C LEU A 110 -23.77 4.03 2.94
N GLN A 111 -24.45 2.93 2.59
CA GLN A 111 -25.89 2.96 2.27
C GLN A 111 -26.73 3.46 3.45
N HIS A 112 -26.46 2.98 4.67
CA HIS A 112 -27.16 3.44 5.87
C HIS A 112 -27.00 4.94 6.10
N HIS A 113 -25.90 5.52 5.65
CA HIS A 113 -25.64 6.96 5.75
C HIS A 113 -26.01 7.75 4.50
N ASN A 114 -26.60 7.14 3.47
CA ASN A 114 -26.89 7.74 2.17
C ASN A 114 -25.64 8.36 1.49
N GLU A 115 -24.48 7.75 1.68
CA GLU A 115 -23.19 8.23 1.19
C GLU A 115 -22.48 7.20 0.28
N LEU A 116 -23.19 6.16 -0.17
CA LEU A 116 -22.58 5.19 -1.09
C LEU A 116 -22.28 5.85 -2.43
N PRO A 117 -21.00 5.92 -2.85
CA PRO A 117 -20.65 6.47 -4.15
C PRO A 117 -21.04 5.52 -5.28
N GLN A 118 -21.19 6.06 -6.48
CA GLN A 118 -21.42 5.26 -7.69
C GLN A 118 -20.14 4.64 -8.24
N GLU A 119 -18.98 5.19 -7.87
CA GLU A 119 -17.66 4.70 -8.25
C GLU A 119 -17.15 3.70 -7.21
N PRO A 120 -16.34 2.71 -7.62
CA PRO A 120 -15.77 1.73 -6.69
C PRO A 120 -14.83 2.38 -5.67
N LEU A 121 -14.80 1.84 -4.47
CA LEU A 121 -13.85 2.23 -3.44
C LEU A 121 -12.57 1.40 -3.55
N CYS A 122 -11.45 2.04 -3.20
CA CYS A 122 -10.13 1.41 -3.19
C CYS A 122 -9.67 1.16 -1.75
N VAL A 123 -9.01 0.04 -1.52
CA VAL A 123 -8.30 -0.29 -0.29
C VAL A 123 -6.82 -0.51 -0.56
N THR A 124 -5.99 -0.32 0.47
CA THR A 124 -4.60 -0.74 0.43
C THR A 124 -4.42 -2.04 1.20
N MET A 125 -3.62 -2.95 0.64
CA MET A 125 -3.31 -4.24 1.24
C MET A 125 -1.80 -4.38 1.39
N PRO A 126 -1.29 -4.59 2.62
CA PRO A 126 0.11 -4.96 2.80
C PRO A 126 0.35 -6.36 2.25
N VAL A 127 1.45 -6.54 1.54
CA VAL A 127 1.89 -7.82 0.96
C VAL A 127 3.35 -8.07 1.30
N ASP A 128 3.67 -9.33 1.60
CA ASP A 128 5.05 -9.76 1.80
C ASP A 128 5.78 -9.89 0.45
N MET A 129 6.85 -9.14 0.30
CA MET A 129 7.66 -9.11 -0.93
C MET A 129 8.89 -10.03 -0.85
N ARG A 130 9.16 -10.67 0.31
CA ARG A 130 10.36 -11.49 0.55
C ARG A 130 10.45 -12.69 -0.37
N SER A 131 9.37 -13.44 -0.53
CA SER A 131 9.33 -14.68 -1.31
C SER A 131 9.48 -14.46 -2.82
N ARG A 132 9.34 -13.23 -3.30
CA ARG A 132 9.29 -12.89 -4.72
C ARG A 132 10.63 -12.44 -5.30
N ARG A 133 11.56 -11.94 -4.48
CA ARG A 133 12.86 -11.41 -4.93
C ARG A 133 14.05 -12.31 -4.64
N GLY A 134 13.88 -13.42 -3.93
CA GLY A 134 14.96 -14.35 -3.60
C GLY A 134 16.07 -13.77 -2.72
N ASP A 135 15.87 -12.61 -2.14
CA ASP A 135 16.85 -11.90 -1.34
C ASP A 135 16.59 -12.20 0.14
N THR A 136 17.51 -12.92 0.78
CA THR A 136 17.36 -13.44 2.15
C THR A 136 17.84 -12.48 3.24
N ASP A 137 18.49 -11.38 2.89
CA ASP A 137 19.22 -10.55 3.85
C ASP A 137 18.46 -9.29 4.34
N GLU A 138 17.32 -8.93 3.79
CA GLU A 138 16.54 -7.78 4.26
C GLU A 138 15.37 -8.22 5.16
N HIS A 139 15.43 -7.84 6.42
CA HIS A 139 14.54 -8.32 7.49
C HIS A 139 13.08 -7.86 7.43
N ASN A 140 12.69 -6.91 6.61
CA ASN A 140 11.29 -6.46 6.55
C ASN A 140 10.96 -5.86 5.16
N GLN A 141 10.47 -6.70 4.25
CA GLN A 141 10.06 -6.28 2.90
C GLN A 141 8.54 -6.36 2.76
N ILE A 142 7.85 -5.39 3.38
CA ILE A 142 6.41 -5.23 3.23
C ILE A 142 6.16 -4.22 2.10
N GLY A 143 5.47 -4.65 1.06
CA GLY A 143 4.92 -3.79 0.03
C GLY A 143 3.46 -3.47 0.31
N SER A 144 2.90 -2.55 -0.44
CA SER A 144 1.46 -2.27 -0.43
C SER A 144 0.94 -2.31 -1.85
N ILE A 145 -0.17 -2.98 -2.04
CA ILE A 145 -0.93 -2.95 -3.29
C ILE A 145 -2.27 -2.25 -3.07
N PHE A 146 -2.78 -1.64 -4.11
CA PHE A 146 -4.07 -0.95 -4.10
C PHE A 146 -5.03 -1.75 -4.97
N ALA A 147 -6.20 -2.07 -4.44
CA ALA A 147 -7.22 -2.82 -5.18
C ALA A 147 -8.60 -2.22 -4.96
N ASN A 148 -9.41 -2.22 -6.01
CA ASN A 148 -10.81 -1.86 -5.91
C ASN A 148 -11.59 -2.97 -5.23
N ILE A 149 -12.48 -2.58 -4.32
CA ILE A 149 -13.37 -3.50 -3.60
C ILE A 149 -14.80 -3.51 -4.16
N HIS A 150 -15.02 -2.81 -5.25
CA HIS A 150 -16.28 -2.81 -6.00
C HIS A 150 -17.53 -2.69 -5.11
N SER A 151 -17.48 -1.73 -4.18
CA SER A 151 -18.60 -1.44 -3.26
C SER A 151 -19.84 -0.91 -3.98
N ASP A 152 -19.70 -0.46 -5.23
CA ASP A 152 -20.77 -0.06 -6.15
C ASP A 152 -21.63 -1.24 -6.62
N ILE A 153 -21.05 -2.45 -6.76
CA ILE A 153 -21.75 -3.65 -7.21
C ILE A 153 -22.63 -4.21 -6.09
N GLU A 154 -23.92 -4.42 -6.39
CA GLU A 154 -24.89 -4.90 -5.41
C GLU A 154 -24.80 -6.42 -5.18
N ASP A 155 -24.74 -7.19 -6.27
CA ASP A 155 -24.67 -8.66 -6.16
C ASP A 155 -23.35 -9.10 -5.52
N PRO A 156 -23.37 -9.92 -4.46
CA PRO A 156 -22.18 -10.31 -3.74
C PRO A 156 -21.26 -11.24 -4.54
N VAL A 157 -21.78 -12.04 -5.46
CA VAL A 157 -21.01 -12.99 -6.27
C VAL A 157 -20.32 -12.23 -7.40
N GLU A 158 -21.04 -11.34 -8.07
CA GLU A 158 -20.49 -10.46 -9.10
C GLU A 158 -19.39 -9.57 -8.50
N ARG A 159 -19.64 -8.98 -7.33
CA ARG A 159 -18.65 -8.19 -6.59
C ARG A 159 -17.41 -9.01 -6.24
N LEU A 160 -17.56 -10.26 -5.80
CA LEU A 160 -16.44 -11.15 -5.49
C LEU A 160 -15.55 -11.40 -6.71
N HIS A 161 -16.14 -11.68 -7.87
CA HIS A 161 -15.39 -11.87 -9.11
C HIS A 161 -14.68 -10.58 -9.55
N ALA A 162 -15.33 -9.43 -9.44
CA ALA A 162 -14.74 -8.14 -9.73
C ALA A 162 -13.54 -7.82 -8.83
N ILE A 163 -13.67 -8.11 -7.51
CA ILE A 163 -12.58 -8.00 -6.54
C ILE A 163 -11.42 -8.92 -6.90
N HIS A 164 -11.70 -10.19 -7.24
CA HIS A 164 -10.67 -11.14 -7.65
C HIS A 164 -9.86 -10.62 -8.84
N LYS A 165 -10.54 -10.11 -9.86
CA LYS A 165 -9.90 -9.50 -11.02
C LYS A 165 -9.02 -8.32 -10.62
N SER A 166 -9.54 -7.37 -9.84
CA SER A 166 -8.80 -6.20 -9.37
C SER A 166 -7.59 -6.55 -8.50
N THR A 167 -7.69 -7.59 -7.66
CA THR A 167 -6.56 -8.05 -6.84
C THR A 167 -5.48 -8.73 -7.67
N CYS A 168 -5.83 -9.44 -8.74
CA CYS A 168 -4.87 -10.03 -9.67
C CYS A 168 -4.11 -8.93 -10.43
N GLU A 169 -4.83 -7.98 -11.02
CA GLU A 169 -4.25 -6.82 -11.73
C GLU A 169 -3.34 -5.98 -10.82
N ALA A 170 -3.79 -5.71 -9.58
CA ALA A 170 -3.00 -4.96 -8.62
C ALA A 170 -1.70 -5.66 -8.21
N LYS A 171 -1.72 -7.00 -8.10
CA LYS A 171 -0.52 -7.80 -7.81
C LYS A 171 0.45 -7.78 -9.00
N GLU A 172 -0.05 -7.99 -10.20
CA GLU A 172 0.75 -7.96 -11.42
C GLU A 172 1.42 -6.59 -11.59
N PHE A 173 0.66 -5.51 -11.44
CA PHE A 173 1.20 -4.15 -11.47
C PHE A 173 2.25 -3.93 -10.37
N GLY A 174 1.98 -4.36 -9.13
CA GLY A 174 2.91 -4.22 -8.01
C GLY A 174 4.21 -5.00 -8.20
N GLU A 175 4.19 -6.14 -8.90
CA GLU A 175 5.38 -6.95 -9.22
C GLU A 175 6.25 -6.28 -10.29
N GLN A 176 5.64 -5.62 -11.24
CA GLN A 176 6.32 -4.99 -12.38
C GLN A 176 6.74 -3.54 -12.08
N THR A 177 6.17 -2.92 -11.05
CA THR A 177 6.44 -1.50 -10.73
C THR A 177 7.47 -1.37 -9.60
N PRO A 178 8.54 -0.56 -9.78
CA PRO A 178 9.57 -0.36 -8.76
C PRO A 178 9.12 0.61 -7.64
N LEU A 179 7.82 0.62 -7.29
CA LEU A 179 7.28 1.51 -6.25
C LEU A 179 7.94 1.24 -4.90
N VAL A 180 8.26 -0.03 -4.60
CA VAL A 180 9.00 -0.41 -3.39
C VAL A 180 10.41 0.16 -3.40
N ASP A 181 11.07 0.19 -4.56
CA ASP A 181 12.41 0.79 -4.69
C ASP A 181 12.34 2.32 -4.54
N ALA A 182 11.26 2.94 -4.99
CA ALA A 182 11.02 4.37 -4.73
C ALA A 182 10.81 4.67 -3.23
N LEU A 183 10.12 3.80 -2.50
CA LEU A 183 9.96 3.92 -1.04
C LEU A 183 11.28 3.69 -0.29
N LYS A 184 12.14 2.78 -0.76
CA LYS A 184 13.52 2.60 -0.23
C LYS A 184 14.35 3.88 -0.37
N LEU A 185 14.17 4.63 -1.46
CA LEU A 185 14.82 5.93 -1.62
C LEU A 185 14.41 6.95 -0.56
N ALA A 186 13.18 6.89 -0.07
CA ALA A 186 12.74 7.75 1.03
C ALA A 186 13.56 7.53 2.32
N GLY A 187 14.03 6.29 2.56
CA GLY A 187 14.93 5.97 3.67
C GLY A 187 16.35 6.54 3.55
N VAL A 188 16.77 6.98 2.36
CA VAL A 188 18.06 7.60 2.11
C VAL A 188 18.05 9.10 2.46
N PHE A 189 16.89 9.73 2.54
CA PHE A 189 16.77 11.11 2.97
C PHE A 189 17.18 11.28 4.43
N SER A 190 17.82 12.41 4.73
CA SER A 190 18.13 12.72 6.12
C SER A 190 16.84 12.83 6.94
N PRO A 191 16.83 12.43 8.23
CA PRO A 191 15.63 12.50 9.08
C PRO A 191 15.02 13.92 9.13
N ARG A 192 15.84 14.96 9.01
CA ARG A 192 15.37 16.36 8.96
C ARG A 192 14.58 16.64 7.68
N LEU A 193 15.08 16.20 6.54
CA LEU A 193 14.39 16.38 5.26
C LEU A 193 13.09 15.58 5.21
N THR A 194 13.12 14.32 5.66
CA THR A 194 11.92 13.50 5.75
C THR A 194 10.87 14.16 6.64
N LYS A 195 11.27 14.65 7.82
CA LYS A 195 10.38 15.39 8.72
C LYS A 195 9.78 16.63 8.04
N SER A 196 10.60 17.42 7.35
CA SER A 196 10.12 18.62 6.65
C SER A 196 9.14 18.31 5.53
N LEU A 197 9.39 17.23 4.77
CA LEU A 197 8.48 16.77 3.72
C LEU A 197 7.14 16.27 4.31
N VAL A 198 7.20 15.53 5.42
CA VAL A 198 6.00 15.06 6.13
C VAL A 198 5.19 16.23 6.67
N HIS A 199 5.84 17.23 7.29
CA HIS A 199 5.15 18.44 7.75
C HIS A 199 4.53 19.20 6.57
N LEU A 200 5.28 19.42 5.49
CA LEU A 200 4.76 20.07 4.28
C LEU A 200 3.52 19.34 3.73
N TYR A 201 3.55 18.00 3.74
CA TYR A 201 2.46 17.17 3.29
C TYR A 201 1.22 17.29 4.19
N ILE A 202 1.41 17.27 5.52
CA ILE A 202 0.33 17.37 6.50
C ILE A 202 -0.24 18.78 6.54
N ASP A 203 0.63 19.81 6.64
CA ASP A 203 0.24 21.20 6.83
C ASP A 203 -0.53 21.76 5.62
N ASN A 204 -0.18 21.30 4.41
CA ASN A 204 -0.88 21.71 3.18
C ASN A 204 -2.05 20.79 2.81
N GLN A 205 -2.42 19.84 3.68
CA GLN A 205 -3.51 18.90 3.44
C GLN A 205 -3.42 18.21 2.06
N LEU A 206 -2.19 17.92 1.60
CA LEU A 206 -1.93 17.34 0.28
C LEU A 206 -2.53 15.93 0.14
N THR A 207 -2.91 15.29 1.25
CA THR A 207 -3.69 14.04 1.27
C THR A 207 -4.93 14.11 0.40
N GLY A 208 -5.59 15.29 0.38
CA GLY A 208 -6.79 15.49 -0.41
C GLY A 208 -6.58 15.63 -1.92
N ASN A 209 -5.35 15.85 -2.36
CA ASN A 209 -4.99 16.10 -3.75
C ASN A 209 -4.16 14.97 -4.37
N LEU A 210 -3.86 13.91 -3.59
CA LEU A 210 -3.22 12.73 -4.17
C LEU A 210 -4.18 12.03 -5.13
N PRO A 211 -3.67 11.54 -6.26
CA PRO A 211 -4.49 10.78 -7.21
C PRO A 211 -4.94 9.43 -6.65
N ILE A 212 -4.34 8.98 -5.55
CA ILE A 212 -4.64 7.70 -4.90
C ILE A 212 -5.43 7.99 -3.63
N ASN A 213 -6.72 7.72 -3.64
CA ASN A 213 -7.57 7.73 -2.45
C ASN A 213 -7.90 6.28 -2.09
N PHE A 214 -7.61 5.88 -0.86
CA PHE A 214 -8.07 4.60 -0.33
C PHE A 214 -8.91 4.84 0.92
N CYS A 215 -9.94 4.04 1.10
CA CYS A 215 -10.86 4.20 2.23
C CYS A 215 -10.43 3.44 3.47
N SER A 216 -9.61 2.39 3.31
CA SER A 216 -9.19 1.52 4.41
C SER A 216 -7.91 0.76 4.08
N VAL A 217 -7.28 0.23 5.12
CA VAL A 217 -6.20 -0.75 5.03
C VAL A 217 -6.78 -2.11 5.40
N VAL A 218 -6.65 -3.09 4.52
CA VAL A 218 -7.10 -4.46 4.77
C VAL A 218 -5.88 -5.39 4.78
N SER A 219 -5.59 -5.96 5.95
CA SER A 219 -4.48 -6.90 6.13
C SER A 219 -5.02 -8.29 6.40
N ASN A 220 -4.48 -9.28 5.69
CA ASN A 220 -4.68 -10.68 5.96
C ASN A 220 -3.36 -11.25 6.49
N VAL A 221 -3.33 -11.57 7.77
CA VAL A 221 -2.14 -12.03 8.48
C VAL A 221 -2.29 -13.50 8.86
#